data_03eb1e26dbb3e68b9aaf5d5d3b739a08
#
_entry.id   03eb1e26dbb3e68b9aaf5d5d3b739a08
#
_cell.length_a   1.000
_cell.length_b   1.000
_cell.length_c   1.000
_cell.angle_alpha   90.00
_cell.angle_beta   90.00
_cell.angle_gamma   90.00
#
_symmetry.space_group_name_H-M   'P 1'
#
loop_
_entity.id
_entity.type
_entity.pdbx_description
1 polymer ?
#
loop_
_entity_poly.entity_id
_entity_poly.type
_entity_poly.pdbx_seq_one_letter_code
_entity_poly.pdbx_strand_id
1 'polypeptide(L)'
;MARGDYRLTAVLAFLLVAGTTAAGWQGGRPADNAASRAVRPPPTGRAAAIEMPSSPNPRATPDAAAAGPPALSPRARSSCPAAASACVDLTDHLTWLQSDGRITYGPVLMEPGPPGTQRATPRGTFHVQWKAGPNYISTEYDEPMPYAVFFAPGGIAFHGGSLTTPSHGCVHLDIGSARYYHDHLPVGAEVVAF
;
A
#
# COMPACT_ATOMS: atom_id res chain seq x y z
N MET A 1 -16.00 20.26 52.96
CA MET A 1 -14.72 20.22 53.71
C MET A 1 -14.13 18.86 53.51
N ALA A 2 -13.01 18.79 52.86
CA ALA A 2 -11.82 17.91 52.96
C ALA A 2 -11.08 17.92 51.63
N ARG A 3 -10.01 18.70 51.64
CA ARG A 3 -8.97 18.72 50.59
C ARG A 3 -8.05 17.53 50.85
N GLY A 4 -7.80 16.71 49.82
CA GLY A 4 -6.81 15.65 49.85
C GLY A 4 -5.67 15.98 48.88
N ASP A 5 -4.55 16.45 49.46
CA ASP A 5 -3.31 16.71 48.77
C ASP A 5 -2.59 15.39 48.46
N TYR A 6 -2.34 15.08 47.22
CA TYR A 6 -1.43 14.00 46.83
C TYR A 6 -0.09 14.58 46.45
N ARG A 7 0.86 14.40 47.36
CA ARG A 7 2.28 14.75 47.18
C ARG A 7 2.96 13.88 46.18
N LEU A 8 3.69 14.54 45.27
CA LEU A 8 4.69 13.95 44.41
C LEU A 8 5.73 13.15 45.21
N THR A 9 6.06 11.97 44.79
CA THR A 9 7.30 11.31 45.14
C THR A 9 8.05 10.95 43.86
N ALA A 10 9.06 11.73 43.55
CA ALA A 10 10.04 11.42 42.53
C ALA A 10 11.04 10.39 43.10
N VAL A 11 11.23 9.30 42.39
CA VAL A 11 12.37 8.40 42.65
C VAL A 11 13.26 8.40 41.41
N LEU A 12 14.35 9.12 41.55
CA LEU A 12 15.53 9.01 40.67
C LEU A 12 16.28 7.71 41.04
N ALA A 13 16.49 6.85 40.08
CA ALA A 13 17.50 5.79 40.17
C ALA A 13 18.49 5.95 39.00
N PHE A 14 19.64 6.52 39.29
CA PHE A 14 20.84 6.49 38.48
C PHE A 14 21.49 5.12 38.64
N LEU A 15 21.75 4.43 37.54
CA LEU A 15 22.77 3.37 37.51
C LEU A 15 23.70 3.62 36.32
N LEU A 16 24.86 4.14 36.66
CA LEU A 16 26.07 4.13 35.85
C LEU A 16 26.67 2.74 35.88
N VAL A 17 26.85 2.15 34.70
CA VAL A 17 27.80 1.04 34.50
C VAL A 17 28.73 1.41 33.36
N ALA A 18 29.93 1.82 33.76
CA ALA A 18 31.09 1.91 32.87
C ALA A 18 31.72 0.52 32.77
N GLY A 19 31.97 0.06 31.57
CA GLY A 19 32.68 -1.21 31.30
C GLY A 19 33.36 -1.14 29.94
N THR A 20 34.62 -0.66 29.97
CA THR A 20 35.58 -0.70 28.86
C THR A 20 36.14 -2.11 28.70
N THR A 21 36.09 -2.69 27.50
CA THR A 21 37.11 -3.63 27.04
C THR A 21 37.30 -3.48 25.54
N ALA A 22 38.42 -2.88 25.20
CA ALA A 22 39.05 -2.91 23.90
C ALA A 22 39.64 -4.32 23.69
N ALA A 23 39.22 -5.01 22.66
CA ALA A 23 39.95 -6.18 22.13
C ALA A 23 40.25 -5.88 20.66
N GLY A 24 41.51 -5.61 20.41
CA GLY A 24 42.09 -5.44 19.08
C GLY A 24 42.03 -6.75 18.30
N TRP A 25 41.60 -6.66 17.07
CA TRP A 25 41.84 -7.69 16.05
C TRP A 25 42.83 -7.16 15.03
N GLN A 26 44.06 -7.66 15.16
CA GLN A 26 45.15 -7.47 14.19
C GLN A 26 44.98 -8.49 13.05
N GLY A 27 45.06 -7.99 11.87
CA GLY A 27 45.82 -8.45 10.72
C GLY A 27 45.66 -9.90 10.27
N GLY A 28 45.06 -10.06 9.13
CA GLY A 28 45.23 -11.17 8.24
C GLY A 28 44.83 -10.77 6.83
N ARG A 29 45.82 -10.25 6.06
CA ARG A 29 45.72 -10.20 4.62
C ARG A 29 46.03 -11.59 4.08
N PRO A 30 45.17 -12.22 3.28
CA PRO A 30 45.63 -13.24 2.35
C PRO A 30 45.99 -12.63 1.02
N ALA A 31 47.07 -13.15 0.49
CA ALA A 31 47.79 -12.75 -0.69
C ALA A 31 46.96 -12.87 -1.98
N ASP A 32 47.38 -11.97 -2.88
CA ASP A 32 47.11 -11.97 -4.31
C ASP A 32 47.23 -13.38 -4.94
N ASN A 33 46.17 -13.83 -5.59
CA ASN A 33 46.25 -14.81 -6.67
C ASN A 33 45.59 -14.22 -7.91
N ALA A 34 46.35 -13.42 -8.60
CA ALA A 34 46.11 -13.02 -9.98
C ALA A 34 46.25 -14.24 -10.88
N ALA A 35 45.14 -14.91 -11.16
CA ALA A 35 45.03 -15.77 -12.33
C ALA A 35 44.12 -15.07 -13.32
N SER A 36 44.75 -14.31 -14.20
CA SER A 36 44.15 -13.77 -15.44
C SER A 36 43.57 -14.91 -16.28
N ARG A 37 42.30 -15.19 -16.10
CA ARG A 37 41.54 -16.02 -17.01
C ARG A 37 41.00 -15.11 -18.09
N ALA A 38 41.73 -15.11 -19.23
CA ALA A 38 41.28 -14.48 -20.46
C ALA A 38 39.89 -15.02 -20.82
N VAL A 39 38.90 -14.16 -20.72
CA VAL A 39 37.55 -14.43 -21.21
C VAL A 39 37.59 -14.26 -22.72
N ARG A 40 37.53 -15.38 -23.42
CA ARG A 40 37.40 -15.47 -24.86
C ARG A 40 36.05 -14.86 -25.25
N PRO A 41 36.00 -13.89 -26.21
CA PRO A 41 34.73 -13.37 -26.69
C PRO A 41 33.93 -14.48 -27.40
N PRO A 42 32.59 -14.51 -27.24
CA PRO A 42 31.76 -15.45 -27.96
C PRO A 42 31.81 -15.19 -29.47
N PRO A 43 31.65 -16.22 -30.29
CA PRO A 43 31.65 -16.04 -31.76
C PRO A 43 30.44 -15.20 -32.16
N THR A 44 30.67 -14.23 -33.04
CA THR A 44 29.66 -13.45 -33.74
C THR A 44 28.80 -14.36 -34.61
N GLY A 45 27.83 -15.01 -34.01
CA GLY A 45 26.77 -15.71 -34.71
C GLY A 45 25.72 -14.68 -35.14
N ARG A 46 25.56 -14.59 -36.45
CA ARG A 46 24.52 -13.87 -37.15
C ARG A 46 23.18 -14.08 -36.47
N ALA A 47 22.61 -13.03 -35.83
CA ALA A 47 21.27 -13.06 -35.27
C ALA A 47 20.29 -13.27 -36.42
N ALA A 48 19.78 -14.50 -36.52
CA ALA A 48 18.57 -14.75 -37.27
C ALA A 48 17.45 -14.04 -36.50
N ALA A 49 16.86 -13.03 -37.14
CA ALA A 49 15.62 -12.41 -36.64
C ALA A 49 14.56 -13.51 -36.63
N ILE A 50 14.23 -13.97 -35.43
CA ILE A 50 13.03 -14.77 -35.21
C ILE A 50 11.88 -13.77 -35.25
N GLU A 51 11.27 -13.68 -36.39
CA GLU A 51 10.01 -13.01 -36.64
C GLU A 51 8.97 -13.76 -35.82
N MET A 52 8.62 -13.23 -34.62
CA MET A 52 7.51 -13.73 -33.85
C MET A 52 6.23 -13.42 -34.62
N PRO A 53 5.40 -14.42 -34.95
CA PRO A 53 4.13 -14.16 -35.56
C PRO A 53 3.29 -13.32 -34.59
N SER A 54 2.93 -12.10 -35.02
CA SER A 54 1.91 -11.28 -34.36
C SER A 54 0.59 -12.02 -34.52
N SER A 55 0.26 -12.86 -33.53
CA SER A 55 -1.10 -13.37 -33.37
C SER A 55 -2.01 -12.17 -33.12
N PRO A 56 -3.00 -11.92 -33.98
CA PRO A 56 -4.04 -10.96 -33.64
C PRO A 56 -4.81 -11.51 -32.44
N ASN A 57 -4.74 -10.78 -31.32
CA ASN A 57 -5.54 -11.05 -30.14
C ASN A 57 -7.04 -10.86 -30.50
N PRO A 58 -7.85 -11.94 -30.67
CA PRO A 58 -9.24 -11.80 -30.98
C PRO A 58 -9.99 -11.58 -29.66
N ARG A 59 -10.46 -10.38 -29.46
CA ARG A 59 -11.36 -9.86 -28.41
C ARG A 59 -10.71 -8.93 -27.39
N ALA A 60 -10.17 -7.82 -27.86
CA ALA A 60 -10.39 -6.58 -27.13
C ALA A 60 -11.86 -6.21 -27.40
N THR A 61 -12.74 -6.43 -26.46
CA THR A 61 -14.08 -5.86 -26.48
C THR A 61 -13.95 -4.34 -26.42
N PRO A 62 -14.46 -3.58 -27.42
CA PRO A 62 -14.24 -2.13 -27.48
C PRO A 62 -15.10 -1.32 -26.50
N ASP A 63 -15.78 -1.92 -25.52
CA ASP A 63 -16.77 -1.26 -24.67
C ASP A 63 -16.28 -0.77 -23.29
N ALA A 64 -15.02 -1.02 -22.89
CA ALA A 64 -14.54 -0.55 -21.59
C ALA A 64 -14.01 0.89 -21.60
N ALA A 65 -13.82 1.50 -22.76
CA ALA A 65 -13.23 2.85 -22.89
C ALA A 65 -14.26 3.99 -23.00
N ALA A 66 -15.56 3.68 -23.06
CA ALA A 66 -16.63 4.68 -23.29
C ALA A 66 -17.48 5.00 -22.04
N ALA A 67 -17.32 4.30 -20.92
CA ALA A 67 -17.98 4.64 -19.68
C ALA A 67 -17.19 5.74 -18.97
N GLY A 68 -17.75 6.95 -18.86
CA GLY A 68 -17.22 7.99 -18.00
C GLY A 68 -17.09 7.49 -16.54
N PRO A 69 -16.41 8.28 -15.65
CA PRO A 69 -16.25 7.85 -14.26
C PRO A 69 -17.62 7.55 -13.65
N PRO A 70 -17.73 6.49 -12.81
CA PRO A 70 -19.00 6.10 -12.19
C PRO A 70 -19.55 7.26 -11.36
N ALA A 71 -20.88 7.47 -11.40
CA ALA A 71 -21.52 8.54 -10.67
C ALA A 71 -21.80 8.12 -9.22
N LEU A 72 -21.50 9.00 -8.26
CA LEU A 72 -21.86 8.76 -6.85
C LEU A 72 -23.36 8.91 -6.64
N SER A 73 -23.96 7.98 -5.90
CA SER A 73 -25.33 8.08 -5.42
C SER A 73 -25.49 9.25 -4.42
N PRO A 74 -26.70 9.81 -4.23
CA PRO A 74 -26.96 10.81 -3.19
C PRO A 74 -26.56 10.31 -1.79
N ARG A 75 -26.80 9.03 -1.48
CA ARG A 75 -26.39 8.38 -0.23
C ARG A 75 -24.85 8.43 -0.06
N ALA A 76 -24.11 8.04 -1.09
CA ALA A 76 -22.65 8.05 -1.05
C ALA A 76 -22.10 9.45 -0.73
N ARG A 77 -22.66 10.47 -1.39
CA ARG A 77 -22.26 11.88 -1.16
C ARG A 77 -22.54 12.34 0.27
N SER A 78 -23.70 11.96 0.85
CA SER A 78 -24.06 12.36 2.22
C SER A 78 -23.33 11.58 3.29
N SER A 79 -22.86 10.36 2.99
CA SER A 79 -22.14 9.51 3.94
C SER A 79 -20.64 9.85 4.06
N CYS A 80 -20.10 10.60 3.10
CA CYS A 80 -18.71 11.04 3.12
C CYS A 80 -18.61 12.46 3.68
N PRO A 81 -18.07 12.67 4.89
CA PRO A 81 -17.91 14.01 5.47
C PRO A 81 -16.88 14.84 4.72
N ALA A 82 -17.06 16.16 4.67
CA ALA A 82 -16.16 17.05 3.96
C ALA A 82 -14.72 17.03 4.48
N ALA A 83 -14.53 16.68 5.76
CA ALA A 83 -13.21 16.57 6.38
C ALA A 83 -12.43 15.32 5.93
N ALA A 84 -13.10 14.28 5.43
CA ALA A 84 -12.44 13.09 4.95
C ALA A 84 -11.59 13.39 3.71
N SER A 85 -10.40 12.80 3.65
CA SER A 85 -9.52 12.87 2.47
C SER A 85 -9.80 11.74 1.48
N ALA A 86 -10.30 10.59 1.97
CA ALA A 86 -10.72 9.47 1.15
C ALA A 86 -12.04 8.88 1.67
N CYS A 87 -12.91 8.45 0.76
CA CYS A 87 -14.15 7.78 1.10
C CYS A 87 -14.26 6.45 0.36
N VAL A 88 -14.79 5.45 1.06
CA VAL A 88 -14.96 4.07 0.60
C VAL A 88 -16.43 3.69 0.76
N ASP A 89 -17.15 3.63 -0.35
CA ASP A 89 -18.52 3.13 -0.39
C ASP A 89 -18.52 1.62 -0.63
N LEU A 90 -18.66 0.87 0.47
CA LEU A 90 -18.67 -0.59 0.46
C LEU A 90 -19.94 -1.18 -0.15
N THR A 91 -20.96 -0.37 -0.42
CA THR A 91 -22.21 -0.81 -1.01
C THR A 91 -22.18 -0.72 -2.54
N ASP A 92 -21.69 0.41 -3.05
CA ASP A 92 -21.62 0.67 -4.48
C ASP A 92 -20.25 0.28 -5.07
N HIS A 93 -19.32 -0.26 -4.24
CA HIS A 93 -17.94 -0.62 -4.60
C HIS A 93 -17.19 0.53 -5.27
N LEU A 94 -17.33 1.71 -4.69
CA LEU A 94 -16.70 2.93 -5.18
C LEU A 94 -15.81 3.57 -4.10
N THR A 95 -14.72 4.18 -4.54
CA THR A 95 -13.87 4.98 -3.66
C THR A 95 -13.40 6.22 -4.39
N TRP A 96 -13.13 7.31 -3.65
CA TRP A 96 -12.65 8.57 -4.20
C TRP A 96 -11.78 9.32 -3.18
N LEU A 97 -10.96 10.22 -3.70
CA LEU A 97 -10.26 11.21 -2.90
C LEU A 97 -10.97 12.55 -2.99
N GLN A 98 -10.93 13.31 -1.90
CA GLN A 98 -11.51 14.64 -1.83
C GLN A 98 -10.71 15.59 -0.94
N SER A 99 -10.95 16.88 -1.10
CA SER A 99 -10.50 17.95 -0.22
C SER A 99 -11.68 18.89 0.01
N ASP A 100 -11.99 19.14 1.28
CA ASP A 100 -13.11 20.01 1.69
C ASP A 100 -14.44 19.64 1.00
N GLY A 101 -14.73 18.35 0.89
CA GLY A 101 -15.94 17.82 0.24
C GLY A 101 -15.94 17.89 -1.29
N ARG A 102 -14.85 18.37 -1.92
CA ARG A 102 -14.69 18.38 -3.37
C ARG A 102 -13.89 17.18 -3.83
N ILE A 103 -14.43 16.38 -4.73
CA ILE A 103 -13.74 15.24 -5.31
C ILE A 103 -12.52 15.74 -6.08
N THR A 104 -11.33 15.19 -5.74
CA THR A 104 -10.06 15.48 -6.40
C THR A 104 -9.60 14.34 -7.29
N TYR A 105 -10.09 13.11 -7.02
CA TYR A 105 -9.82 11.93 -7.84
C TYR A 105 -10.95 10.91 -7.71
N GLY A 106 -11.30 10.27 -8.81
CA GLY A 106 -12.39 9.30 -8.86
C GLY A 106 -13.77 9.95 -9.04
N PRO A 107 -14.88 9.28 -8.69
CA PRO A 107 -14.92 7.93 -8.12
C PRO A 107 -14.33 6.85 -9.04
N VAL A 108 -13.70 5.85 -8.44
CA VAL A 108 -13.16 4.69 -9.14
C VAL A 108 -13.75 3.40 -8.56
N LEU A 109 -13.79 2.36 -9.37
CA LEU A 109 -14.20 1.03 -8.92
C LEU A 109 -13.17 0.45 -7.94
N MET A 110 -13.66 -0.27 -6.95
CA MET A 110 -12.83 -1.01 -6.02
C MET A 110 -13.46 -2.35 -5.66
N GLU A 111 -12.65 -3.29 -5.15
CA GLU A 111 -13.14 -4.55 -4.60
C GLU A 111 -12.76 -4.67 -3.14
N PRO A 112 -13.74 -4.71 -2.21
CA PRO A 112 -13.51 -4.84 -0.78
C PRO A 112 -13.39 -6.30 -0.34
N GLY A 113 -13.16 -6.51 0.95
CA GLY A 113 -13.38 -7.80 1.60
C GLY A 113 -14.87 -8.14 1.69
N PRO A 114 -15.25 -9.44 1.65
CA PRO A 114 -16.64 -9.85 1.56
C PRO A 114 -17.41 -9.51 2.85
N PRO A 115 -18.57 -8.83 2.73
CA PRO A 115 -19.34 -8.39 3.90
C PRO A 115 -19.83 -9.56 4.73
N GLY A 116 -19.97 -9.36 6.05
CA GLY A 116 -20.47 -10.38 6.98
C GLY A 116 -19.47 -11.50 7.30
N THR A 117 -18.22 -11.38 6.89
CA THR A 117 -17.14 -12.33 7.18
C THR A 117 -16.06 -11.70 8.05
N GLN A 118 -15.13 -12.51 8.56
CA GLN A 118 -13.95 -12.01 9.27
C GLN A 118 -12.98 -11.24 8.35
N ARG A 119 -13.15 -11.35 7.04
CA ARG A 119 -12.38 -10.65 6.00
C ARG A 119 -13.11 -9.44 5.44
N ALA A 120 -14.21 -9.00 6.08
CA ALA A 120 -14.91 -7.81 5.63
C ALA A 120 -14.04 -6.55 5.79
N THR A 121 -14.05 -5.67 4.81
CA THR A 121 -13.48 -4.34 4.98
C THR A 121 -14.22 -3.61 6.10
N PRO A 122 -13.52 -3.10 7.13
CA PRO A 122 -14.17 -2.49 8.28
C PRO A 122 -14.83 -1.16 7.90
N ARG A 123 -16.02 -0.91 8.48
CA ARG A 123 -16.71 0.39 8.40
C ARG A 123 -16.24 1.30 9.53
N GLY A 124 -16.17 2.59 9.28
CA GLY A 124 -15.79 3.59 10.28
C GLY A 124 -14.89 4.69 9.73
N THR A 125 -14.37 5.48 10.66
CA THR A 125 -13.40 6.54 10.39
C THR A 125 -12.02 6.09 10.84
N PHE A 126 -11.07 6.18 9.94
CA PHE A 126 -9.69 5.73 10.11
C PHE A 126 -8.73 6.83 9.66
N HIS A 127 -7.43 6.60 9.87
CA HIS A 127 -6.39 7.49 9.38
C HIS A 127 -5.27 6.68 8.73
N VAL A 128 -4.71 7.21 7.65
CA VAL A 128 -3.55 6.59 7.00
C VAL A 128 -2.40 6.49 8.00
N GLN A 129 -1.91 5.28 8.22
CA GLN A 129 -0.88 4.95 9.20
C GLN A 129 0.51 4.97 8.58
N TRP A 130 0.67 4.31 7.44
CA TRP A 130 1.92 4.21 6.70
C TRP A 130 1.67 3.75 5.26
N LYS A 131 2.72 3.78 4.43
CA LYS A 131 2.64 3.41 3.02
C LYS A 131 3.80 2.49 2.65
N ALA A 132 3.55 1.57 1.71
CA ALA A 132 4.55 0.69 1.16
C ALA A 132 4.66 0.86 -0.36
N GLY A 133 5.85 0.65 -0.89
CA GLY A 133 6.16 0.88 -2.30
C GLY A 133 5.56 -0.16 -3.27
N PRO A 134 5.92 -0.07 -4.56
CA PRO A 134 5.28 -0.86 -5.62
C PRO A 134 5.51 -2.37 -5.53
N ASN A 135 6.54 -2.82 -4.81
CA ASN A 135 6.92 -4.24 -4.73
C ASN A 135 6.63 -4.86 -3.35
N TYR A 136 5.74 -4.25 -2.57
CA TYR A 136 5.41 -4.77 -1.25
C TYR A 136 4.62 -6.08 -1.35
N ILE A 137 5.01 -7.06 -0.53
CA ILE A 137 4.34 -8.35 -0.37
C ILE A 137 3.78 -8.42 1.05
N SER A 138 2.52 -8.81 1.18
CA SER A 138 1.92 -9.09 2.49
C SER A 138 2.68 -10.20 3.19
N THR A 139 3.07 -9.99 4.44
CA THR A 139 3.72 -11.02 5.26
C THR A 139 2.73 -12.04 5.84
N GLU A 140 1.43 -11.73 5.81
CA GLU A 140 0.38 -12.58 6.35
C GLU A 140 -0.19 -13.54 5.29
N TYR A 141 -0.35 -13.05 4.05
CA TYR A 141 -1.00 -13.79 2.97
C TYR A 141 -0.06 -14.15 1.81
N ASP A 142 1.20 -13.68 1.86
CA ASP A 142 2.17 -13.82 0.76
C ASP A 142 1.64 -13.29 -0.60
N GLU A 143 0.81 -12.25 -0.54
CA GLU A 143 0.17 -11.63 -1.70
C GLU A 143 0.81 -10.28 -2.04
N PRO A 144 1.00 -9.97 -3.33
CA PRO A 144 1.45 -8.64 -3.75
C PRO A 144 0.45 -7.55 -3.38
N MET A 145 0.93 -6.49 -2.74
CA MET A 145 0.17 -5.30 -2.39
C MET A 145 0.85 -4.04 -2.95
N PRO A 146 0.93 -3.90 -4.28
CA PRO A 146 1.63 -2.77 -4.88
C PRO A 146 0.95 -1.45 -4.53
N TYR A 147 1.78 -0.45 -4.16
CA TYR A 147 1.33 0.89 -3.77
C TYR A 147 0.39 0.89 -2.55
N ALA A 148 0.68 0.04 -1.56
CA ALA A 148 -0.18 -0.06 -0.39
C ALA A 148 -0.20 1.21 0.45
N VAL A 149 -1.42 1.64 0.86
CA VAL A 149 -1.69 2.74 1.78
C VAL A 149 -2.51 2.19 2.93
N PHE A 150 -1.85 1.90 4.04
CA PHE A 150 -2.46 1.26 5.22
C PHE A 150 -3.22 2.30 6.04
N PHE A 151 -4.50 2.05 6.33
CA PHE A 151 -5.36 3.02 7.01
C PHE A 151 -6.15 2.46 8.20
N ALA A 152 -6.38 1.15 8.29
CA ALA A 152 -7.14 0.56 9.39
C ALA A 152 -6.38 -0.57 10.11
N PRO A 153 -6.75 -0.91 11.37
CA PRO A 153 -6.17 -2.03 12.09
C PRO A 153 -6.28 -3.36 11.34
N GLY A 154 -5.34 -4.27 11.59
CA GLY A 154 -5.30 -5.57 10.91
C GLY A 154 -4.67 -5.51 9.52
N GLY A 155 -3.89 -4.46 9.22
CA GLY A 155 -3.17 -4.37 7.94
C GLY A 155 -4.07 -4.02 6.75
N ILE A 156 -5.23 -3.41 6.99
CA ILE A 156 -6.15 -3.00 5.92
C ILE A 156 -5.60 -1.80 5.16
N ALA A 157 -5.53 -1.93 3.84
CA ALA A 157 -4.93 -0.93 2.97
C ALA A 157 -5.69 -0.77 1.65
N PHE A 158 -5.53 0.39 1.00
CA PHE A 158 -5.71 0.50 -0.45
C PHE A 158 -4.47 -0.06 -1.13
N HIS A 159 -4.62 -0.88 -2.15
CA HIS A 159 -3.49 -1.34 -2.98
C HIS A 159 -3.96 -1.86 -4.34
N GLY A 160 -3.04 -2.02 -5.28
CA GLY A 160 -3.36 -2.65 -6.57
C GLY A 160 -3.73 -4.11 -6.41
N GLY A 161 -4.88 -4.50 -6.95
CA GLY A 161 -5.39 -5.86 -6.83
C GLY A 161 -6.52 -6.16 -7.82
N SER A 162 -7.10 -7.35 -7.70
CA SER A 162 -8.23 -7.78 -8.54
C SER A 162 -9.48 -6.96 -8.20
N LEU A 163 -10.21 -6.49 -9.21
CA LEU A 163 -11.53 -5.87 -9.07
C LEU A 163 -12.68 -6.85 -9.21
N THR A 164 -12.37 -8.16 -9.32
CA THR A 164 -13.37 -9.22 -9.52
C THR A 164 -13.27 -10.34 -8.49
N THR A 165 -12.24 -10.28 -7.65
CA THR A 165 -12.00 -11.26 -6.57
C THR A 165 -11.97 -10.52 -5.26
N PRO A 166 -12.86 -10.85 -4.30
CA PRO A 166 -12.88 -10.21 -2.99
C PRO A 166 -11.53 -10.30 -2.26
N SER A 167 -11.17 -9.25 -1.55
CA SER A 167 -9.92 -9.17 -0.77
C SER A 167 -10.03 -9.90 0.58
N HIS A 168 -8.94 -9.90 1.34
CA HIS A 168 -8.91 -10.30 2.76
C HIS A 168 -9.21 -9.15 3.72
N GLY A 169 -9.93 -8.11 3.25
CA GLY A 169 -10.30 -6.92 4.01
C GLY A 169 -9.73 -5.62 3.44
N CYS A 170 -8.72 -5.69 2.61
CA CYS A 170 -8.18 -4.54 1.90
C CYS A 170 -9.15 -3.97 0.85
N VAL A 171 -8.86 -2.81 0.33
CA VAL A 171 -9.56 -2.17 -0.78
C VAL A 171 -8.70 -2.32 -2.02
N HIS A 172 -9.03 -3.28 -2.88
CA HIS A 172 -8.36 -3.48 -4.16
C HIS A 172 -8.71 -2.35 -5.14
N LEU A 173 -7.73 -1.85 -5.83
CA LEU A 173 -7.83 -0.84 -6.89
C LEU A 173 -7.14 -1.35 -8.15
N ASP A 174 -7.49 -0.80 -9.30
CA ASP A 174 -6.60 -0.92 -10.45
C ASP A 174 -5.23 -0.29 -10.14
N ILE A 175 -4.19 -0.73 -10.83
CA ILE A 175 -2.82 -0.32 -10.50
C ILE A 175 -2.58 1.19 -10.64
N GLY A 176 -3.26 1.85 -11.58
CA GLY A 176 -3.15 3.29 -11.79
C GLY A 176 -3.77 4.07 -10.64
N SER A 177 -4.97 3.66 -10.21
CA SER A 177 -5.66 4.23 -9.05
C SER A 177 -4.89 3.97 -7.75
N ALA A 178 -4.36 2.77 -7.53
CA ALA A 178 -3.55 2.45 -6.36
C ALA A 178 -2.31 3.35 -6.26
N ARG A 179 -1.60 3.54 -7.38
CA ARG A 179 -0.48 4.47 -7.46
C ARG A 179 -0.89 5.90 -7.15
N TYR A 180 -2.03 6.35 -7.72
CA TYR A 180 -2.53 7.70 -7.46
C TYR A 180 -2.85 7.91 -5.98
N TYR A 181 -3.52 6.95 -5.31
CA TYR A 181 -3.79 6.99 -3.88
C TYR A 181 -2.49 7.03 -3.07
N HIS A 182 -1.54 6.18 -3.42
CA HIS A 182 -0.23 6.17 -2.78
C HIS A 182 0.47 7.53 -2.89
N ASP A 183 0.45 8.17 -4.05
CA ASP A 183 1.17 9.41 -4.28
C ASP A 183 0.48 10.63 -3.63
N HIS A 184 -0.88 10.63 -3.51
CA HIS A 184 -1.66 11.81 -3.13
C HIS A 184 -2.37 11.71 -1.77
N LEU A 185 -2.49 10.52 -1.16
CA LEU A 185 -3.11 10.37 0.16
C LEU A 185 -2.02 10.33 1.24
N PRO A 186 -1.78 11.41 1.99
CA PRO A 186 -0.67 11.48 2.96
C PRO A 186 -0.94 10.63 4.22
N VAL A 187 0.14 10.29 4.94
CA VAL A 187 0.03 9.71 6.29
C VAL A 187 -0.69 10.70 7.19
N GLY A 188 -1.62 10.20 8.03
CA GLY A 188 -2.51 10.99 8.87
C GLY A 188 -3.81 11.44 8.19
N ALA A 189 -3.96 11.26 6.87
CA ALA A 189 -5.20 11.60 6.16
C ALA A 189 -6.37 10.75 6.66
N GLU A 190 -7.54 11.39 6.82
CA GLU A 190 -8.77 10.71 7.25
C GLU A 190 -9.37 9.89 6.10
N VAL A 191 -9.76 8.65 6.42
CA VAL A 191 -10.43 7.71 5.52
C VAL A 191 -11.74 7.28 6.15
N VAL A 192 -12.85 7.44 5.43
CA VAL A 192 -14.18 7.04 5.92
C VAL A 192 -14.72 5.91 5.04
N ALA A 193 -15.01 4.75 5.66
CA ALA A 193 -15.62 3.59 5.01
C ALA A 193 -17.05 3.37 5.54
N PHE A 194 -18.05 3.23 4.63
CA PHE A 194 -19.47 3.14 4.97
C PHE A 194 -20.29 2.20 4.09
#